data_a36faff3b95d5e68b148e98b0abaa765
#
_entry.id   a36faff3b95d5e68b148e98b0abaa765
#
_cell.length_a   1.000
_cell.length_b   1.000
_cell.length_c   1.000
_cell.angle_alpha   90.00
_cell.angle_beta   90.00
_cell.angle_gamma   90.00
#
_symmetry.space_group_name_H-M   'P 1'
#
loop_
_entity.id
_entity.type
_entity.pdbx_description
1 polymer ?
#
loop_
_entity_poly.entity_id
_entity_poly.type
_entity_poly.pdbx_seq_one_letter_code
_entity_poly.pdbx_strand_id
1 'polypeptide(L)'
;MGTVHRRLSDRAWDGVAAQPYDDAPGGVERHELIGRADGAPHYRVRYFHVPAGSRTALERHAHDHGVVIERGRARVTLGDDEHEVGAGDVVYVAGDELHCFEALGDEPLGFICVAPPA
;
A
#
# COMPACT_ATOMS: atom_id res chain seq x y z
N MET A 1 -2.32 -21.86 12.34
CA MET A 1 -1.33 -22.44 11.42
C MET A 1 -0.81 -21.38 10.48
N GLY A 2 0.48 -21.39 10.25
CA GLY A 2 1.09 -20.43 9.33
C GLY A 2 0.74 -20.72 7.88
N THR A 3 0.90 -19.69 7.03
CA THR A 3 0.63 -19.77 5.60
C THR A 3 1.79 -19.14 4.83
N VAL A 4 2.09 -19.65 3.64
CA VAL A 4 3.08 -19.06 2.75
C VAL A 4 2.39 -18.65 1.45
N HIS A 5 2.55 -17.39 1.08
CA HIS A 5 2.10 -16.90 -0.22
C HIS A 5 3.34 -16.58 -1.05
N ARG A 6 3.63 -17.40 -2.04
CA ARG A 6 4.81 -17.20 -2.88
C ARG A 6 4.55 -16.13 -3.91
N ARG A 7 5.53 -15.25 -4.11
CA ARG A 7 5.43 -14.22 -5.14
C ARG A 7 5.59 -14.86 -6.51
N LEU A 8 4.62 -14.61 -7.39
CA LEU A 8 4.60 -15.17 -8.74
C LEU A 8 5.12 -14.18 -9.77
N SER A 9 4.96 -12.90 -9.53
CA SER A 9 5.43 -11.80 -10.39
C SER A 9 5.53 -10.54 -9.54
N ASP A 10 5.83 -9.40 -10.17
CA ASP A 10 5.99 -8.12 -9.47
C ASP A 10 4.79 -7.75 -8.61
N ARG A 11 3.58 -8.17 -9.00
CA ARG A 11 2.36 -7.84 -8.28
C ARG A 11 1.37 -8.99 -8.24
N ALA A 12 1.86 -10.21 -8.11
CA ALA A 12 1.00 -11.38 -7.96
C ALA A 12 1.61 -12.34 -6.96
N TRP A 13 0.76 -12.88 -6.10
CA TRP A 13 1.14 -13.85 -5.08
C TRP A 13 0.17 -15.02 -5.13
N ASP A 14 0.68 -16.21 -4.89
CA ASP A 14 -0.13 -17.44 -4.85
C ASP A 14 -1.17 -17.33 -3.73
N GLY A 15 -2.42 -17.59 -4.07
CA GLY A 15 -3.53 -17.57 -3.11
C GLY A 15 -4.02 -16.17 -2.75
N VAL A 16 -3.55 -15.12 -3.44
CA VAL A 16 -3.94 -13.73 -3.18
C VAL A 16 -4.57 -13.13 -4.42
N ALA A 17 -5.77 -12.60 -4.29
CA ALA A 17 -6.47 -11.94 -5.39
C ALA A 17 -6.17 -10.43 -5.39
N ALA A 18 -5.97 -9.89 -6.60
CA ALA A 18 -5.88 -8.44 -6.78
C ALA A 18 -7.29 -7.86 -6.73
N GLN A 19 -7.44 -6.72 -6.10
CA GLN A 19 -8.70 -6.00 -6.04
C GLN A 19 -8.49 -4.53 -6.41
N PRO A 20 -9.44 -3.91 -7.12
CA PRO A 20 -9.39 -2.46 -7.30
C PRO A 20 -9.42 -1.80 -5.93
N TYR A 21 -8.63 -0.75 -5.74
CA TYR A 21 -8.63 -0.03 -4.48
C TYR A 21 -9.32 1.31 -4.67
N ASP A 22 -10.40 1.52 -3.88
CA ASP A 22 -11.23 2.71 -3.83
C ASP A 22 -11.68 3.22 -5.21
N ASP A 23 -12.24 4.43 -5.24
CA ASP A 23 -12.69 5.10 -6.45
C ASP A 23 -11.60 5.95 -7.08
N ALA A 24 -10.34 5.74 -6.71
CA ALA A 24 -9.25 6.50 -7.26
C ALA A 24 -9.15 6.23 -8.77
N PRO A 25 -9.15 7.26 -9.60
CA PRO A 25 -8.93 7.07 -11.02
C PRO A 25 -7.52 6.52 -11.25
N GLY A 26 -7.35 5.68 -12.26
CA GLY A 26 -6.05 5.25 -12.70
C GLY A 26 -5.60 3.86 -12.29
N GLY A 27 -6.50 3.03 -11.79
CA GLY A 27 -6.24 1.59 -11.68
C GLY A 27 -5.36 1.17 -10.52
N VAL A 28 -5.45 1.84 -9.38
CA VAL A 28 -4.77 1.39 -8.16
C VAL A 28 -5.33 0.03 -7.74
N GLU A 29 -4.43 -0.92 -7.45
CA GLU A 29 -4.79 -2.27 -7.01
C GLU A 29 -4.30 -2.53 -5.60
N ARG A 30 -5.06 -3.31 -4.86
CA ARG A 30 -4.70 -3.77 -3.53
C ARG A 30 -4.64 -5.30 -3.52
N HIS A 31 -3.60 -5.84 -2.91
CA HIS A 31 -3.44 -7.27 -2.69
C HIS A 31 -3.32 -7.48 -1.18
N GLU A 32 -4.28 -8.16 -0.58
CA GLU A 32 -4.19 -8.47 0.86
C GLU A 32 -3.30 -9.69 1.02
N LEU A 33 -2.03 -9.44 1.36
CA LEU A 33 -1.03 -10.51 1.46
C LEU A 33 -1.22 -11.36 2.70
N ILE A 34 -1.51 -10.71 3.84
CA ILE A 34 -1.84 -11.38 5.08
C ILE A 34 -3.07 -10.69 5.64
N GLY A 35 -4.06 -11.48 5.99
CA GLY A 35 -5.29 -10.91 6.52
C GLY A 35 -6.21 -11.96 7.09
N ARG A 36 -7.50 -11.69 7.00
CA ARG A 36 -8.53 -12.55 7.57
C ARG A 36 -8.48 -13.97 7.01
N ALA A 37 -8.18 -14.11 5.73
CA ALA A 37 -8.10 -15.43 5.10
C ALA A 37 -6.99 -16.32 5.69
N ASP A 38 -5.96 -15.71 6.27
CA ASP A 38 -4.88 -16.42 6.97
C ASP A 38 -5.19 -16.62 8.45
N GLY A 39 -6.30 -16.07 8.94
CA GLY A 39 -6.64 -16.09 10.35
C GLY A 39 -5.82 -15.12 11.20
N ALA A 40 -5.25 -14.09 10.60
CA ALA A 40 -4.42 -13.11 11.33
C ALA A 40 -5.30 -12.22 12.21
N PRO A 41 -5.14 -12.24 13.56
CA PRO A 41 -6.03 -11.50 14.43
C PRO A 41 -5.57 -10.08 14.78
N HIS A 42 -4.31 -9.74 14.53
CA HIS A 42 -3.73 -8.51 15.07
C HIS A 42 -3.33 -7.47 14.03
N TYR A 43 -3.13 -7.87 12.80
CA TYR A 43 -2.72 -6.96 11.73
C TYR A 43 -3.09 -7.53 10.37
N ARG A 44 -2.96 -6.70 9.34
CA ARG A 44 -2.99 -7.14 7.94
C ARG A 44 -1.82 -6.51 7.21
N VAL A 45 -1.34 -7.22 6.20
CA VAL A 45 -0.27 -6.76 5.31
C VAL A 45 -0.82 -6.70 3.91
N ARG A 46 -0.74 -5.52 3.28
CA ARG A 46 -1.27 -5.31 1.94
C ARG A 46 -0.18 -4.79 1.02
N TYR A 47 -0.26 -5.15 -0.24
CA TYR A 47 0.57 -4.55 -1.28
C TYR A 47 -0.31 -3.67 -2.15
N PHE A 48 0.11 -2.45 -2.39
CA PHE A 48 -0.58 -1.52 -3.27
C PHE A 48 0.24 -1.32 -4.53
N HIS A 49 -0.41 -1.43 -5.68
CA HIS A 49 0.16 -1.11 -6.97
C HIS A 49 -0.49 0.17 -7.48
N VAL A 50 0.31 1.20 -7.70
CA VAL A 50 -0.15 2.49 -8.20
C VAL A 50 0.48 2.67 -9.58
N PRO A 51 -0.30 2.65 -10.67
CA PRO A 51 0.26 2.85 -12.01
C PRO A 51 1.01 4.17 -12.13
N ALA A 52 1.95 4.23 -13.07
CA ALA A 52 2.68 5.46 -13.35
C ALA A 52 1.71 6.60 -13.64
N GLY A 53 1.96 7.76 -13.05
CA GLY A 53 1.09 8.92 -13.22
C GLY A 53 -0.17 8.93 -12.37
N SER A 54 -0.42 7.86 -11.60
CA SER A 54 -1.58 7.76 -10.72
C SER A 54 -1.21 8.03 -9.27
N ARG A 55 -2.24 8.05 -8.42
CA ARG A 55 -2.09 8.22 -6.97
C ARG A 55 -3.22 7.54 -6.23
N THR A 56 -3.01 7.25 -4.96
CA THR A 56 -4.09 6.83 -4.07
C THR A 56 -4.98 8.03 -3.76
N ALA A 57 -6.20 7.77 -3.29
CA ALA A 57 -7.07 8.83 -2.84
C ALA A 57 -6.46 9.54 -1.62
N LEU A 58 -6.80 10.81 -1.45
CA LEU A 58 -6.43 11.56 -0.26
C LEU A 58 -7.35 11.10 0.87
N GLU A 59 -6.80 10.41 1.85
CA GLU A 59 -7.57 9.71 2.87
C GLU A 59 -7.11 10.04 4.28
N ARG A 60 -8.01 9.78 5.22
CA ARG A 60 -7.77 9.92 6.65
C ARG A 60 -8.43 8.76 7.36
N HIS A 61 -7.68 8.07 8.21
CA HIS A 61 -8.18 6.93 8.99
C HIS A 61 -7.84 7.09 10.45
N ALA A 62 -8.69 6.56 11.33
CA ALA A 62 -8.45 6.61 12.77
C ALA A 62 -7.21 5.81 13.16
N HIS A 63 -6.94 4.71 12.47
CA HIS A 63 -5.78 3.86 12.75
C HIS A 63 -4.54 4.38 12.02
N ASP A 64 -3.38 4.07 12.58
CA ASP A 64 -2.09 4.33 11.93
C ASP A 64 -1.71 3.18 10.99
N HIS A 65 -0.75 3.43 10.11
CA HIS A 65 -0.15 2.37 9.32
C HIS A 65 1.34 2.58 9.10
N GLY A 66 2.04 1.45 8.88
CA GLY A 66 3.44 1.46 8.46
C GLY A 66 3.52 1.09 7.00
N VAL A 67 4.34 1.81 6.25
CA VAL A 67 4.48 1.61 4.81
C VAL A 67 5.95 1.42 4.47
N VAL A 68 6.23 0.40 3.65
CA VAL A 68 7.56 0.19 3.09
C VAL A 68 7.45 0.34 1.58
N ILE A 69 8.18 1.29 1.02
CA ILE A 69 8.22 1.45 -0.43
C ILE A 69 9.06 0.30 -1.01
N GLU A 70 8.48 -0.45 -1.92
CA GLU A 70 9.12 -1.63 -2.47
C GLU A 70 9.60 -1.39 -3.90
N ARG A 71 8.90 -0.52 -4.66
CA ARG A 71 9.21 -0.27 -6.06
C ARG A 71 8.85 1.16 -6.43
N GLY A 72 9.67 1.78 -7.28
CA GLY A 72 9.39 3.11 -7.81
C GLY A 72 9.68 4.22 -6.81
N ARG A 73 9.15 5.41 -7.11
CA ARG A 73 9.28 6.59 -6.27
C ARG A 73 7.90 7.19 -6.04
N ALA A 74 7.73 7.80 -4.88
CA ALA A 74 6.45 8.39 -4.51
C ALA A 74 6.62 9.79 -3.96
N ARG A 75 5.62 10.64 -4.22
CA ARG A 75 5.37 11.83 -3.42
C ARG A 75 4.33 11.44 -2.38
N VAL A 76 4.71 11.55 -1.12
CA VAL A 76 3.84 11.19 0.00
C VAL A 76 3.37 12.48 0.66
N THR A 77 2.06 12.61 0.77
CA THR A 77 1.45 13.71 1.53
C THR A 77 1.16 13.19 2.93
N LEU A 78 1.66 13.90 3.94
CA LEU A 78 1.41 13.63 5.36
C LEU A 78 0.96 14.95 6.00
N GLY A 79 -0.36 15.11 6.16
CA GLY A 79 -0.92 16.37 6.65
C GLY A 79 -0.61 17.51 5.69
N ASP A 80 0.13 18.49 6.17
CA ASP A 80 0.52 19.66 5.38
C ASP A 80 1.88 19.48 4.69
N ASP A 81 2.57 18.38 4.92
CA ASP A 81 3.92 18.16 4.42
C ASP A 81 3.92 17.17 3.25
N GLU A 82 4.87 17.38 2.33
CA GLU A 82 5.10 16.45 1.23
C GLU A 82 6.54 15.95 1.28
N HIS A 83 6.72 14.66 0.97
CA HIS A 83 8.03 14.02 0.97
C HIS A 83 8.20 13.19 -0.30
N GLU A 84 9.40 13.20 -0.89
CA GLU A 84 9.73 12.24 -1.93
C GLU A 84 10.46 11.07 -1.31
N VAL A 85 10.00 9.85 -1.64
CA VAL A 85 10.58 8.61 -1.13
C VAL A 85 10.77 7.63 -2.28
N GLY A 86 11.64 6.65 -2.09
CA GLY A 86 11.94 5.63 -3.07
C GLY A 86 12.02 4.25 -2.43
N ALA A 87 12.31 3.25 -3.26
CA ALA A 87 12.35 1.86 -2.82
C ALA A 87 13.29 1.69 -1.61
N GLY A 88 12.80 0.99 -0.60
CA GLY A 88 13.50 0.78 0.66
C GLY A 88 13.18 1.81 1.74
N ASP A 89 12.58 2.95 1.39
CA ASP A 89 12.20 3.94 2.38
C ASP A 89 10.95 3.49 3.14
N VAL A 90 10.83 3.95 4.37
CA VAL A 90 9.74 3.58 5.27
C VAL A 90 8.98 4.83 5.67
N VAL A 91 7.64 4.74 5.64
CA VAL A 91 6.76 5.86 6.00
C VAL A 91 5.85 5.43 7.13
N TYR A 92 5.80 6.22 8.19
CA TYR A 92 4.79 6.06 9.24
C TYR A 92 3.66 7.05 9.00
N VAL A 93 2.44 6.54 8.85
CA VAL A 93 1.24 7.38 8.72
C VAL A 93 0.52 7.35 10.06
N ALA A 94 0.44 8.50 10.73
CA ALA A 94 -0.20 8.59 12.04
C ALA A 94 -1.71 8.46 11.93
N GLY A 95 -2.34 8.09 13.01
CA GLY A 95 -3.81 8.06 13.06
C GLY A 95 -4.38 9.44 12.79
N ASP A 96 -5.46 9.49 12.03
CA ASP A 96 -6.17 10.69 11.60
C ASP A 96 -5.36 11.66 10.73
N GLU A 97 -4.17 11.27 10.31
CA GLU A 97 -3.35 12.09 9.43
C GLU A 97 -3.80 11.96 7.98
N LEU A 98 -4.08 13.09 7.35
CA LEU A 98 -4.44 13.13 5.94
C LEU A 98 -3.25 12.70 5.10
N HIS A 99 -3.44 11.74 4.18
CA HIS A 99 -2.33 11.16 3.45
C HIS A 99 -2.72 10.69 2.05
N CYS A 100 -1.75 10.68 1.14
CA CYS A 100 -1.85 9.98 -0.14
C CYS A 100 -0.44 9.67 -0.67
N PHE A 101 -0.39 8.75 -1.61
CA PHE A 101 0.83 8.29 -2.26
C PHE A 101 0.67 8.48 -3.77
N GLU A 102 1.52 9.30 -4.36
CA GLU A 102 1.51 9.57 -5.79
C GLU A 102 2.73 8.93 -6.45
N ALA A 103 2.51 8.15 -7.52
CA ALA A 103 3.60 7.57 -8.28
C ALA A 103 4.32 8.66 -9.07
N LEU A 104 5.64 8.75 -8.92
CA LEU A 104 6.47 9.71 -9.63
C LEU A 104 7.25 9.03 -10.76
N GLY A 105 7.50 9.77 -11.83
CA GLY A 105 8.27 9.28 -12.95
C GLY A 105 7.46 8.33 -13.83
N ASP A 106 8.17 7.47 -14.57
CA ASP A 106 7.57 6.60 -15.58
C ASP A 106 7.32 5.18 -15.08
N GLU A 107 7.66 4.89 -13.83
CA GLU A 107 7.48 3.59 -13.24
C GLU A 107 6.26 3.55 -12.32
N PRO A 108 5.60 2.39 -12.21
CA PRO A 108 4.58 2.23 -11.18
C PRO A 108 5.20 2.27 -9.79
N LEU A 109 4.40 2.65 -8.83
CA LEU A 109 4.74 2.62 -7.42
C LEU A 109 4.19 1.35 -6.80
N GLY A 110 5.02 0.63 -6.06
CA GLY A 110 4.59 -0.52 -5.28
C GLY A 110 5.00 -0.34 -3.83
N PHE A 111 4.06 -0.53 -2.89
CA PHE A 111 4.40 -0.44 -1.47
C PHE A 111 3.61 -1.44 -0.64
N ILE A 112 4.24 -1.83 0.47
CA ILE A 112 3.65 -2.71 1.46
C ILE A 112 3.12 -1.85 2.59
N CYS A 113 1.88 -2.11 3.01
CA CYS A 113 1.22 -1.38 4.08
C CYS A 113 0.80 -2.36 5.18
N VAL A 114 1.26 -2.09 6.40
CA VAL A 114 0.86 -2.85 7.59
C VAL A 114 -0.15 -2.01 8.35
N ALA A 115 -1.31 -2.59 8.61
CA ALA A 115 -2.44 -1.91 9.26
C ALA A 115 -3.13 -2.86 10.24
N PRO A 116 -3.98 -2.32 11.13
CA PRO A 116 -4.82 -3.17 11.98
C PRO A 116 -5.76 -4.05 11.14
N PRO A 117 -6.34 -5.08 11.74
CA PRO A 117 -7.28 -5.95 11.02
C PRO A 117 -8.48 -5.16 10.49
N ALA A 118 -9.04 -5.66 9.42
CA ALA A 118 -10.22 -5.05 8.81
C ALA A 118 -11.45 -5.19 9.73
#